data_15e4e561fdd0e45b39c0401ff08eced2
#
_entry.id   15e4e561fdd0e45b39c0401ff08eced2
#
_cell.length_a   1.000
_cell.length_b   1.000
_cell.length_c   1.000
_cell.angle_alpha   90.00
_cell.angle_beta   90.00
_cell.angle_gamma   90.00
#
_symmetry.space_group_name_H-M   'P 1'
#
loop_
_entity.id
_entity.type
_entity.pdbx_description
1 polymer ?
#
loop_
_entity_poly.entity_id
_entity_poly.type
_entity_poly.pdbx_seq_one_letter_code
_entity_poly.pdbx_strand_id
1 'polypeptide(L)'
;LSLLMSLIFTFNILIGKETLQRQSRNLLHRVLGDTRMARAMHVISTLDDCFHNYIVGQCTEAVILGTLCTIGMMLLRLDYALMLGTFVGMMALIPIIGPYIGAAVGCIMLFSISPAKALEFLIYLFLLQQVEGNLIYPHTVGSKLKLPGLWVLAAVLIGGGMMGISGMVLFVPLTA
;
A
#
# COMPACT_ATOMS: atom_id res chain seq x y z
N LEU A 1 13.07 -3.87 20.97
CA LEU A 1 13.20 -5.33 21.09
C LEU A 1 12.22 -6.06 20.15
N SER A 2 10.94 -5.66 20.10
CA SER A 2 9.90 -6.24 19.23
C SER A 2 10.22 -6.16 17.74
N LEU A 3 10.76 -5.05 17.26
CA LEU A 3 11.12 -4.84 15.87
C LEU A 3 12.26 -5.77 15.41
N LEU A 4 13.26 -5.96 16.28
CA LEU A 4 14.40 -6.84 16.01
C LEU A 4 13.96 -8.31 16.02
N MET A 5 13.09 -8.71 16.95
CA MET A 5 12.50 -10.04 16.98
C MET A 5 11.63 -10.33 15.76
N SER A 6 10.81 -9.35 15.32
CA SER A 6 10.00 -9.48 14.10
C SER A 6 10.87 -9.66 12.86
N LEU A 7 11.98 -8.93 12.76
CA LEU A 7 12.93 -9.03 11.65
C LEU A 7 13.59 -10.41 11.61
N ILE A 8 14.10 -10.90 12.76
CA ILE A 8 14.69 -12.23 12.88
C ILE A 8 13.67 -13.32 12.51
N PHE A 9 12.42 -13.19 13.00
CA PHE A 9 11.35 -14.15 12.71
C PHE A 9 11.01 -14.16 11.21
N THR A 10 10.92 -12.98 10.59
CA THR A 10 10.68 -12.83 9.15
C THR A 10 11.79 -13.47 8.32
N PHE A 11 13.06 -13.24 8.67
CA PHE A 11 14.19 -13.89 7.99
C PHE A 11 14.17 -15.41 8.14
N ASN A 12 13.86 -15.94 9.35
CA ASN A 12 13.74 -17.38 9.55
C ASN A 12 12.60 -18.00 8.72
N ILE A 13 11.45 -17.34 8.62
CA ILE A 13 10.35 -17.80 7.78
C ILE A 13 10.75 -17.78 6.30
N LEU A 14 11.42 -16.73 5.83
CA LEU A 14 11.90 -16.62 4.45
C LEU A 14 12.89 -17.73 4.09
N ILE A 15 13.85 -18.01 4.96
CA ILE A 15 14.83 -19.10 4.77
C ILE A 15 14.16 -20.48 4.79
N GLY A 16 13.17 -20.67 5.68
CA GLY A 16 12.40 -21.92 5.84
C GLY A 16 11.18 -22.07 4.94
N LYS A 17 10.93 -21.12 4.00
CA LYS A 17 9.71 -21.01 3.20
C LYS A 17 9.31 -22.33 2.53
N GLU A 18 10.24 -22.98 1.84
CA GLU A 18 9.96 -24.23 1.11
C GLU A 18 9.63 -25.39 2.05
N THR A 19 10.33 -25.49 3.18
CA THR A 19 10.10 -26.52 4.19
C THR A 19 8.76 -26.32 4.88
N LEU A 20 8.44 -25.07 5.27
CA LEU A 20 7.15 -24.71 5.86
C LEU A 20 5.99 -24.97 4.89
N GLN A 21 6.14 -24.61 3.64
CA GLN A 21 5.13 -24.85 2.59
C GLN A 21 4.87 -26.36 2.37
N ARG A 22 5.93 -27.17 2.39
CA ARG A 22 5.83 -28.63 2.25
C ARG A 22 5.19 -29.28 3.49
N GLN A 23 5.56 -28.82 4.69
CA GLN A 23 5.00 -29.33 5.94
C GLN A 23 3.53 -28.96 6.11
N SER A 24 3.17 -27.71 5.84
CA SER A 24 1.78 -27.23 5.91
C SER A 24 0.90 -27.95 4.88
N ARG A 25 1.39 -28.16 3.66
CA ARG A 25 0.68 -28.94 2.62
C ARG A 25 0.44 -30.39 3.04
N ASN A 26 1.43 -31.04 3.64
CA ASN A 26 1.31 -32.42 4.11
C ASN A 26 0.34 -32.56 5.31
N LEU A 27 0.34 -31.57 6.21
CA LEU A 27 -0.61 -31.50 7.33
C LEU A 27 -2.05 -31.27 6.82
N LEU A 28 -2.24 -30.32 5.91
CA LEU A 28 -3.53 -30.05 5.31
C LEU A 28 -4.09 -31.31 4.58
N HIS A 29 -3.23 -32.00 3.85
CA HIS A 29 -3.62 -33.24 3.14
C HIS A 29 -4.12 -34.33 4.09
N ARG A 30 -3.50 -34.48 5.27
CA ARG A 30 -3.92 -35.47 6.28
C ARG A 30 -5.23 -35.11 6.98
N VAL A 31 -5.53 -33.80 7.13
CA VAL A 31 -6.69 -33.33 7.91
C VAL A 31 -7.94 -33.13 7.06
N LEU A 32 -7.80 -32.66 5.82
CA LEU A 32 -8.92 -32.19 5.01
C LEU A 32 -9.44 -33.20 3.96
N GLY A 33 -8.67 -34.23 3.59
CA GLY A 33 -9.01 -35.13 2.49
C GLY A 33 -8.95 -34.43 1.11
N ASP A 34 -8.92 -35.21 0.03
CA ASP A 34 -8.57 -34.72 -1.32
C ASP A 34 -9.48 -33.62 -1.89
N THR A 35 -10.79 -33.69 -1.67
CA THR A 35 -11.76 -32.73 -2.20
C THR A 35 -11.72 -31.36 -1.48
N ARG A 36 -11.49 -31.38 -0.19
CA ARG A 36 -11.37 -30.15 0.62
C ARG A 36 -9.98 -29.51 0.44
N MET A 37 -8.96 -30.34 0.22
CA MET A 37 -7.61 -29.89 -0.08
C MET A 37 -7.56 -29.10 -1.38
N ALA A 38 -8.21 -29.53 -2.44
CA ALA A 38 -8.27 -28.80 -3.70
C ALA A 38 -8.87 -27.39 -3.54
N ARG A 39 -9.95 -27.26 -2.76
CA ARG A 39 -10.56 -25.94 -2.45
C ARG A 39 -9.65 -25.07 -1.60
N ALA A 40 -9.02 -25.63 -0.56
CA ALA A 40 -8.09 -24.89 0.30
C ALA A 40 -6.89 -24.38 -0.49
N MET A 41 -6.31 -25.21 -1.36
CA MET A 41 -5.21 -24.78 -2.24
C MET A 41 -5.63 -23.71 -3.24
N HIS A 42 -6.84 -23.78 -3.78
CA HIS A 42 -7.35 -22.72 -4.66
C HIS A 42 -7.52 -21.39 -3.91
N VAL A 43 -8.07 -21.41 -2.70
CA VAL A 43 -8.17 -20.20 -1.86
C VAL A 43 -6.79 -19.63 -1.52
N ILE A 44 -5.84 -20.47 -1.13
CA ILE A 44 -4.48 -20.04 -0.80
C ILE A 44 -3.79 -19.42 -2.03
N SER A 45 -3.90 -20.06 -3.21
CA SER A 45 -3.30 -19.50 -4.43
C SER A 45 -3.96 -18.19 -4.85
N THR A 46 -5.28 -18.07 -4.72
CA THR A 46 -6.00 -16.81 -5.00
C THR A 46 -5.56 -15.70 -4.04
N LEU A 47 -5.43 -16.00 -2.75
CA LEU A 47 -4.91 -15.04 -1.78
C LEU A 47 -3.49 -14.61 -2.11
N ASP A 48 -2.60 -15.55 -2.44
CA ASP A 48 -1.21 -15.24 -2.82
C ASP A 48 -1.17 -14.30 -4.04
N ASP A 49 -1.98 -14.58 -5.06
CA ASP A 49 -2.12 -13.72 -6.24
C ASP A 49 -2.67 -12.33 -5.90
N CYS A 50 -3.67 -12.24 -5.02
CA CYS A 50 -4.23 -10.97 -4.57
C CYS A 50 -3.21 -10.15 -3.80
N PHE A 51 -2.48 -10.76 -2.86
CA PHE A 51 -1.42 -10.10 -2.10
C PHE A 51 -0.27 -9.64 -3.00
N HIS A 52 0.20 -10.51 -3.90
CA HIS A 52 1.27 -10.17 -4.83
C HIS A 52 0.87 -8.99 -5.72
N ASN A 53 -0.30 -9.05 -6.35
CA ASN A 53 -0.80 -8.01 -7.22
C ASN A 53 -1.03 -6.69 -6.50
N TYR A 54 -1.53 -6.75 -5.26
CA TYR A 54 -1.73 -5.58 -4.43
C TYR A 54 -0.41 -4.91 -4.06
N ILE A 55 0.56 -5.68 -3.52
CA ILE A 55 1.85 -5.13 -3.09
C ILE A 55 2.61 -4.54 -4.28
N VAL A 56 2.69 -5.26 -5.40
CA VAL A 56 3.33 -4.75 -6.61
C VAL A 56 2.62 -3.50 -7.15
N GLY A 57 1.28 -3.51 -7.15
CA GLY A 57 0.48 -2.35 -7.56
C GLY A 57 0.76 -1.13 -6.68
N GLN A 58 0.72 -1.32 -5.36
CA GLN A 58 0.92 -0.26 -4.37
C GLN A 58 2.34 0.32 -4.42
N CYS A 59 3.37 -0.54 -4.56
CA CYS A 59 4.74 -0.08 -4.73
C CYS A 59 4.92 0.70 -6.05
N THR A 60 4.30 0.24 -7.13
CA THR A 60 4.34 0.92 -8.43
C THR A 60 3.68 2.30 -8.35
N GLU A 61 2.51 2.38 -7.72
CA GLU A 61 1.78 3.62 -7.46
C GLU A 61 2.62 4.60 -6.63
N ALA A 62 3.22 4.14 -5.54
CA ALA A 62 4.06 4.94 -4.68
C ALA A 62 5.25 5.57 -5.43
N VAL A 63 5.91 4.80 -6.31
CA VAL A 63 7.02 5.29 -7.13
C VAL A 63 6.52 6.33 -8.16
N ILE A 64 5.42 6.05 -8.85
CA ILE A 64 4.86 6.98 -9.83
C ILE A 64 4.43 8.28 -9.14
N LEU A 65 3.67 8.19 -8.05
CA LEU A 65 3.17 9.36 -7.32
C LEU A 65 4.31 10.20 -6.74
N GLY A 66 5.28 9.55 -6.10
CA GLY A 66 6.47 10.22 -5.55
C GLY A 66 7.29 10.94 -6.63
N THR A 67 7.45 10.29 -7.78
CA THR A 67 8.18 10.86 -8.92
C THR A 67 7.43 12.07 -9.51
N LEU A 68 6.12 11.93 -9.77
CA LEU A 68 5.29 13.02 -10.27
C LEU A 68 5.24 14.18 -9.28
N CYS A 69 5.10 13.88 -7.98
CA CYS A 69 5.11 14.91 -6.95
C CYS A 69 6.43 15.68 -6.95
N THR A 70 7.56 14.98 -7.00
CA THR A 70 8.89 15.59 -7.05
C THR A 70 9.06 16.47 -8.29
N ILE A 71 8.76 15.93 -9.47
CA ILE A 71 8.93 16.65 -10.74
C ILE A 71 8.04 17.91 -10.77
N GLY A 72 6.77 17.78 -10.38
CA GLY A 72 5.86 18.91 -10.39
C GLY A 72 6.24 20.01 -9.40
N MET A 73 6.67 19.63 -8.19
CA MET A 73 7.21 20.59 -7.22
C MET A 73 8.46 21.30 -7.74
N MET A 74 9.36 20.59 -8.44
CA MET A 74 10.54 21.20 -9.07
C MET A 74 10.15 22.17 -10.19
N LEU A 75 9.16 21.84 -11.00
CA LEU A 75 8.63 22.73 -12.06
C LEU A 75 8.02 24.00 -11.47
N LEU A 76 7.31 23.88 -10.36
CA LEU A 76 6.74 25.00 -9.60
C LEU A 76 7.78 25.75 -8.75
N ARG A 77 9.03 25.30 -8.76
CA ARG A 77 10.14 25.87 -7.96
C ARG A 77 9.82 25.91 -6.47
N LEU A 78 9.08 24.90 -5.99
CA LEU A 78 8.80 24.73 -4.56
C LEU A 78 10.04 24.16 -3.85
N ASP A 79 10.25 24.62 -2.61
CA ASP A 79 11.34 24.10 -1.78
C ASP A 79 11.07 22.65 -1.36
N TYR A 80 12.13 21.95 -0.99
CA TYR A 80 12.08 20.56 -0.50
C TYR A 80 11.42 19.55 -1.47
N ALA A 81 11.40 19.83 -2.78
CA ALA A 81 10.71 19.01 -3.78
C ALA A 81 11.06 17.53 -3.70
N LEU A 82 12.35 17.17 -3.64
CA LEU A 82 12.77 15.77 -3.54
C LEU A 82 12.34 15.13 -2.22
N MET A 83 12.49 15.85 -1.12
CA MET A 83 12.16 15.35 0.22
C MET A 83 10.64 15.12 0.35
N LEU A 84 9.85 16.12 -0.03
CA LEU A 84 8.38 16.02 0.05
C LEU A 84 7.81 15.05 -0.97
N GLY A 85 8.35 15.01 -2.19
CA GLY A 85 7.92 14.05 -3.20
C GLY A 85 8.19 12.60 -2.78
N THR A 86 9.38 12.31 -2.26
CA THR A 86 9.69 10.96 -1.72
C THR A 86 8.83 10.63 -0.50
N PHE A 87 8.58 11.60 0.38
CA PHE A 87 7.70 11.42 1.53
C PHE A 87 6.25 11.12 1.12
N VAL A 88 5.69 11.89 0.19
CA VAL A 88 4.34 11.66 -0.36
C VAL A 88 4.25 10.27 -1.01
N GLY A 89 5.26 9.88 -1.79
CA GLY A 89 5.33 8.54 -2.38
C GLY A 89 5.38 7.43 -1.32
N MET A 90 6.17 7.59 -0.26
CA MET A 90 6.18 6.60 0.83
C MET A 90 4.84 6.54 1.59
N MET A 91 4.22 7.69 1.82
CA MET A 91 2.91 7.74 2.48
C MET A 91 1.81 7.13 1.62
N ALA A 92 1.93 7.17 0.30
CA ALA A 92 0.99 6.52 -0.63
C ALA A 92 0.88 5.00 -0.41
N LEU A 93 1.87 4.36 0.22
CA LEU A 93 1.76 2.94 0.64
C LEU A 93 0.65 2.69 1.67
N ILE A 94 0.19 3.74 2.36
CA ILE A 94 -0.93 3.66 3.30
C ILE A 94 -2.20 4.08 2.56
N PRO A 95 -3.11 3.16 2.23
CA PRO A 95 -4.29 3.49 1.44
C PRO A 95 -5.14 4.56 2.11
N ILE A 96 -5.65 5.50 1.33
CA ILE A 96 -6.56 6.58 1.74
C ILE A 96 -5.89 7.61 2.66
N ILE A 97 -5.24 7.21 3.74
CA ILE A 97 -4.68 8.12 4.76
C ILE A 97 -3.37 8.75 4.29
N GLY A 98 -2.59 8.03 3.49
CA GLY A 98 -1.27 8.47 3.01
C GLY A 98 -1.24 9.87 2.41
N PRO A 99 -2.09 10.19 1.43
CA PRO A 99 -2.17 11.52 0.83
C PRO A 99 -2.44 12.65 1.82
N TYR A 100 -3.29 12.42 2.82
CA TYR A 100 -3.60 13.42 3.85
C TYR A 100 -2.40 13.69 4.76
N ILE A 101 -1.65 12.65 5.14
CA ILE A 101 -0.41 12.81 5.91
C ILE A 101 0.62 13.57 5.07
N GLY A 102 0.78 13.21 3.79
CA GLY A 102 1.65 13.91 2.85
C GLY A 102 1.31 15.39 2.72
N ALA A 103 0.02 15.70 2.56
CA ALA A 103 -0.49 17.06 2.48
C ALA A 103 -0.21 17.86 3.76
N ALA A 104 -0.49 17.28 4.92
CA ALA A 104 -0.31 17.94 6.21
C ALA A 104 1.16 18.29 6.46
N VAL A 105 2.06 17.32 6.29
CA VAL A 105 3.50 17.52 6.51
C VAL A 105 4.07 18.50 5.49
N GLY A 106 3.75 18.36 4.21
CA GLY A 106 4.22 19.27 3.17
C GLY A 106 3.71 20.70 3.37
N CYS A 107 2.44 20.85 3.77
CA CYS A 107 1.86 22.13 4.08
C CYS A 107 2.58 22.82 5.26
N ILE A 108 2.81 22.11 6.36
CA ILE A 108 3.50 22.65 7.54
C ILE A 108 4.94 23.08 7.17
N MET A 109 5.66 22.27 6.42
CA MET A 109 7.03 22.57 6.01
C MET A 109 7.11 23.79 5.10
N LEU A 110 6.26 23.86 4.09
CA LEU A 110 6.28 24.99 3.15
C LEU A 110 5.68 26.26 3.76
N PHE A 111 4.72 26.13 4.66
CA PHE A 111 4.15 27.26 5.38
C PHE A 111 5.21 28.00 6.24
N SER A 112 6.18 27.25 6.78
CA SER A 112 7.29 27.88 7.54
C SER A 112 8.20 28.74 6.67
N ILE A 113 8.16 28.58 5.33
CA ILE A 113 8.93 29.43 4.39
C ILE A 113 8.01 30.55 3.88
N SER A 114 6.84 30.21 3.35
CA SER A 114 5.87 31.15 2.82
C SER A 114 4.48 30.54 2.76
N PRO A 115 3.44 31.21 3.26
CA PRO A 115 2.05 30.76 3.12
C PRO A 115 1.63 30.56 1.66
N ALA A 116 2.15 31.37 0.74
CA ALA A 116 1.88 31.23 -0.70
C ALA A 116 2.38 29.89 -1.26
N LYS A 117 3.61 29.48 -0.91
CA LYS A 117 4.17 28.19 -1.33
C LYS A 117 3.40 27.00 -0.76
N ALA A 118 2.91 27.09 0.47
CA ALA A 118 2.06 26.07 1.06
C ALA A 118 0.74 25.94 0.29
N LEU A 119 0.15 27.06 -0.11
CA LEU A 119 -1.09 27.04 -0.91
C LEU A 119 -0.86 26.47 -2.32
N GLU A 120 0.22 26.88 -3.00
CA GLU A 120 0.61 26.33 -4.30
C GLU A 120 0.82 24.82 -4.24
N PHE A 121 1.48 24.33 -3.19
CA PHE A 121 1.67 22.89 -2.95
C PHE A 121 0.35 22.17 -2.75
N LEU A 122 -0.57 22.70 -1.94
CA LEU A 122 -1.88 22.09 -1.71
C LEU A 122 -2.72 22.01 -2.98
N ILE A 123 -2.73 23.08 -3.78
CA ILE A 123 -3.43 23.09 -5.09
C ILE A 123 -2.80 22.04 -6.01
N TYR A 124 -1.47 22.03 -6.11
CA TYR A 124 -0.76 21.04 -6.94
C TYR A 124 -1.04 19.62 -6.48
N LEU A 125 -0.92 19.34 -5.17
CA LEU A 125 -1.17 18.02 -4.62
C LEU A 125 -2.63 17.57 -4.83
N PHE A 126 -3.59 18.48 -4.70
CA PHE A 126 -4.99 18.19 -5.01
C PHE A 126 -5.18 17.77 -6.48
N LEU A 127 -4.58 18.50 -7.43
CA LEU A 127 -4.62 18.14 -8.85
C LEU A 127 -3.94 16.78 -9.09
N LEU A 128 -2.80 16.55 -8.47
CA LEU A 128 -2.07 15.28 -8.56
C LEU A 128 -2.93 14.12 -8.02
N GLN A 129 -3.65 14.31 -6.91
CA GLN A 129 -4.57 13.31 -6.37
C GLN A 129 -5.75 13.02 -7.30
N GLN A 130 -6.24 14.02 -8.06
CA GLN A 130 -7.25 13.78 -9.09
C GLN A 130 -6.72 12.90 -10.22
N VAL A 131 -5.47 13.15 -10.65
CA VAL A 131 -4.81 12.31 -11.67
C VAL A 131 -4.56 10.90 -11.12
N GLU A 132 -4.11 10.80 -9.90
CA GLU A 132 -3.88 9.53 -9.21
C GLU A 132 -5.18 8.71 -9.15
N GLY A 133 -6.24 9.24 -8.57
CA GLY A 133 -7.49 8.52 -8.35
C GLY A 133 -8.24 8.14 -9.63
N ASN A 134 -8.14 8.97 -10.70
CA ASN A 134 -8.87 8.73 -11.95
C ASN A 134 -8.04 7.99 -13.00
N LEU A 135 -6.72 8.10 -12.98
CA LEU A 135 -5.84 7.54 -14.00
C LEU A 135 -4.86 6.50 -13.46
N ILE A 136 -4.09 6.83 -12.42
CA ILE A 136 -3.00 5.97 -11.93
C ILE A 136 -3.57 4.78 -11.17
N TYR A 137 -4.38 5.01 -10.15
CA TYR A 137 -4.95 3.96 -9.30
C TYR A 137 -5.71 2.87 -10.07
N PRO A 138 -6.61 3.19 -11.01
CA PRO A 138 -7.31 2.17 -11.80
C PRO A 138 -6.37 1.27 -12.61
N HIS A 139 -5.22 1.82 -13.07
CA HIS A 139 -4.27 1.08 -13.89
C HIS A 139 -3.24 0.29 -13.08
N THR A 140 -2.91 0.72 -11.87
CA THR A 140 -1.91 0.07 -11.02
C THR A 140 -2.51 -0.99 -10.10
N VAL A 141 -3.42 -0.59 -9.23
CA VAL A 141 -4.02 -1.42 -8.19
C VAL A 141 -5.41 -1.92 -8.61
N GLY A 142 -6.27 -1.03 -9.06
CA GLY A 142 -7.68 -1.32 -9.30
C GLY A 142 -7.92 -2.37 -10.38
N SER A 143 -7.16 -2.36 -11.48
CA SER A 143 -7.30 -3.34 -12.55
C SER A 143 -6.93 -4.76 -12.13
N LYS A 144 -6.05 -4.90 -11.15
CA LYS A 144 -5.53 -6.18 -10.67
C LYS A 144 -6.42 -6.81 -9.60
N LEU A 145 -7.00 -6.00 -8.71
CA LEU A 145 -7.84 -6.49 -7.62
C LEU A 145 -9.32 -6.65 -8.01
N LYS A 146 -9.79 -5.94 -9.06
CA LYS A 146 -11.19 -5.93 -9.53
C LYS A 146 -12.23 -5.61 -8.45
N LEU A 147 -11.81 -4.98 -7.34
CA LEU A 147 -12.67 -4.60 -6.23
C LEU A 147 -13.32 -3.24 -6.48
N PRO A 148 -14.64 -3.09 -6.29
CA PRO A 148 -15.28 -1.79 -6.20
C PRO A 148 -14.70 -0.97 -5.03
N GLY A 149 -14.49 0.34 -5.24
CA GLY A 149 -13.88 1.22 -4.23
C GLY A 149 -14.53 1.19 -2.85
N LEU A 150 -15.84 0.89 -2.78
CA LEU A 150 -16.56 0.73 -1.51
C LEU A 150 -15.98 -0.39 -0.64
N TRP A 151 -15.59 -1.51 -1.25
CA TRP A 151 -15.00 -2.64 -0.52
C TRP A 151 -13.58 -2.33 -0.04
N VAL A 152 -12.81 -1.58 -0.84
CA VAL A 152 -11.50 -1.08 -0.42
C VAL A 152 -11.64 -0.16 0.78
N LEU A 153 -12.62 0.76 0.76
CA LEU A 153 -12.90 1.65 1.89
C LEU A 153 -13.30 0.85 3.14
N ALA A 154 -14.20 -0.12 3.01
CA ALA A 154 -14.62 -0.97 4.12
C ALA A 154 -13.43 -1.77 4.70
N ALA A 155 -12.59 -2.37 3.85
CA ALA A 155 -11.40 -3.10 4.25
C ALA A 155 -10.42 -2.21 5.04
N VAL A 156 -10.17 -0.99 4.55
CA VAL A 156 -9.28 -0.02 5.23
C VAL A 156 -9.85 0.41 6.58
N LEU A 157 -11.16 0.69 6.67
CA LEU A 157 -11.79 1.08 7.93
C LEU A 157 -11.77 -0.06 8.96
N ILE A 158 -12.16 -1.26 8.57
CA ILE A 158 -12.17 -2.43 9.47
C ILE A 158 -10.75 -2.80 9.85
N GLY A 159 -9.84 -2.95 8.88
CA GLY A 159 -8.44 -3.29 9.12
C GLY A 159 -7.74 -2.25 9.98
N GLY A 160 -7.98 -0.97 9.72
CA GLY A 160 -7.45 0.15 10.51
C GLY A 160 -7.94 0.14 11.95
N GLY A 161 -9.21 -0.18 12.17
CA GLY A 161 -9.79 -0.30 13.51
C GLY A 161 -9.25 -1.49 14.31
N MET A 162 -8.88 -2.58 13.65
CA MET A 162 -8.39 -3.80 14.31
C MET A 162 -6.89 -3.81 14.57
N MET A 163 -6.09 -3.39 13.58
CA MET A 163 -4.62 -3.55 13.61
C MET A 163 -3.86 -2.27 13.20
N GLY A 164 -4.54 -1.12 13.14
CA GLY A 164 -3.93 0.13 12.71
C GLY A 164 -3.46 0.10 11.26
N ILE A 165 -2.32 0.75 10.97
CA ILE A 165 -1.77 0.86 9.59
C ILE A 165 -1.52 -0.51 8.95
N SER A 166 -0.99 -1.48 9.69
CA SER A 166 -0.78 -2.84 9.19
C SER A 166 -2.08 -3.52 8.78
N GLY A 167 -3.16 -3.30 9.54
CA GLY A 167 -4.48 -3.80 9.18
C GLY A 167 -5.03 -3.17 7.90
N MET A 168 -4.84 -1.87 7.69
CA MET A 168 -5.27 -1.21 6.44
C MET A 168 -4.65 -1.86 5.21
N VAL A 169 -3.35 -2.16 5.27
CA VAL A 169 -2.60 -2.78 4.17
C VAL A 169 -2.99 -4.24 3.95
N LEU A 170 -3.22 -5.00 5.04
CA LEU A 170 -3.50 -6.44 4.96
C LEU A 170 -4.94 -6.75 4.57
N PHE A 171 -5.92 -5.94 5.03
CA PHE A 171 -7.33 -6.23 4.80
C PHE A 171 -7.77 -5.97 3.36
N VAL A 172 -7.11 -5.07 2.63
CA VAL A 172 -7.45 -4.81 1.22
C VAL A 172 -7.29 -6.07 0.36
N PRO A 173 -6.14 -6.77 0.33
CA PRO A 173 -6.03 -8.01 -0.45
C PRO A 173 -6.82 -9.19 0.14
N LEU A 174 -7.16 -9.16 1.44
CA LEU A 174 -8.01 -10.20 2.06
C LEU A 174 -9.48 -10.11 1.64
N THR A 175 -9.94 -8.95 1.19
CA THR A 175 -11.31 -8.73 0.73
C THR A 175 -11.44 -8.87 -0.79
N ALA A 176 -10.33 -9.05 -1.50
CA ALA A 176 -10.27 -9.28 -2.94
C ALA A 176 -10.52 -10.74 -3.31
#